data_09b86df0372237faed9e6d4e2eb2bf71
#
_entry.id   09b86df0372237faed9e6d4e2eb2bf71
#
_cell.length_a   1.000
_cell.length_b   1.000
_cell.length_c   1.000
_cell.angle_alpha   90.00
_cell.angle_beta   90.00
_cell.angle_gamma   90.00
#
_symmetry.space_group_name_H-M   'P 1'
#
loop_
_entity.id
_entity.type
_entity.pdbx_description
1 polymer ?
#
loop_
_entity_poly.entity_id
_entity_poly.type
_entity_poly.pdbx_seq_one_letter_code
_entity_poly.pdbx_strand_id
1 'polypeptide(L)'
;MASSRAELLTLFQKTATEVVEKEFGHVQESTVISELGIDSLGMLEIVGSMERQLKIQIPDDQLAGINTVKDLLEVVAKRETTAAK
;
A
#
# COMPACT_ATOMS: atom_id res chain seq x y z
N MET A 1 -16.48 -1.21 7.39
CA MET A 1 -16.03 0.18 7.41
C MET A 1 -14.64 0.29 6.82
N ALA A 2 -14.37 1.40 6.15
CA ALA A 2 -13.05 1.62 5.58
C ALA A 2 -12.04 1.95 6.69
N SER A 3 -10.80 1.55 6.46
CA SER A 3 -9.72 1.83 7.40
C SER A 3 -9.39 3.33 7.40
N SER A 4 -8.93 3.84 8.52
CA SER A 4 -8.45 5.21 8.56
C SER A 4 -7.13 5.32 7.80
N ARG A 5 -6.73 6.54 7.45
CA ARG A 5 -5.47 6.74 6.75
C ARG A 5 -4.29 6.28 7.61
N ALA A 6 -4.36 6.53 8.92
CA ALA A 6 -3.30 6.08 9.82
C ALA A 6 -3.20 4.56 9.87
N GLU A 7 -4.34 3.88 9.86
CA GLU A 7 -4.35 2.42 9.84
C GLU A 7 -3.75 1.88 8.56
N LEU A 8 -4.07 2.51 7.43
CA LEU A 8 -3.52 2.08 6.14
C LEU A 8 -2.02 2.29 6.08
N LEU A 9 -1.53 3.40 6.62
CA LEU A 9 -0.10 3.67 6.66
C LEU A 9 0.62 2.62 7.50
N THR A 10 0.06 2.29 8.66
CA THR A 10 0.64 1.27 9.53
C THR A 10 0.65 -0.09 8.83
N LEU A 11 -0.45 -0.41 8.16
CA LEU A 11 -0.55 -1.68 7.43
C LEU A 11 0.48 -1.72 6.29
N PHE A 12 0.63 -0.63 5.55
CA PHE A 12 1.61 -0.57 4.48
C PHE A 12 3.02 -0.81 5.03
N GLN A 13 3.37 -0.10 6.10
CA GLN A 13 4.71 -0.21 6.67
C GLN A 13 4.99 -1.62 7.15
N LYS A 14 4.04 -2.22 7.84
CA LYS A 14 4.18 -3.59 8.34
C LYS A 14 4.32 -4.57 7.18
N THR A 15 3.47 -4.42 6.18
CA THR A 15 3.49 -5.31 5.02
C THR A 15 4.80 -5.17 4.24
N ALA A 16 5.25 -3.93 4.04
CA ALA A 16 6.50 -3.69 3.33
C ALA A 16 7.69 -4.31 4.08
N THR A 17 7.69 -4.18 5.40
CA THR A 17 8.75 -4.78 6.21
C THR A 17 8.78 -6.30 6.01
N GLU A 18 7.61 -6.92 5.97
CA GLU A 18 7.54 -8.37 5.79
C GLU A 18 7.94 -8.81 4.38
N VAL A 19 7.51 -8.06 3.38
CA VAL A 19 7.77 -8.44 1.98
C VAL A 19 9.24 -8.28 1.62
N VAL A 20 9.84 -7.15 1.97
CA VAL A 20 11.23 -6.88 1.60
C VAL A 20 12.21 -7.24 2.70
N GLU A 21 11.73 -7.75 3.82
CA GLU A 21 12.53 -8.19 4.95
C GLU A 21 13.52 -7.11 5.40
N LYS A 22 13.01 -5.88 5.52
CA LYS A 22 13.82 -4.74 5.88
C LYS A 22 12.99 -3.80 6.74
N GLU A 23 13.59 -3.30 7.82
CA GLU A 23 12.91 -2.35 8.68
C GLU A 23 13.03 -0.94 8.11
N PHE A 24 11.92 -0.21 8.16
CA PHE A 24 11.88 1.18 7.74
C PHE A 24 11.75 2.05 8.99
N GLY A 25 12.72 2.94 9.20
CA GLY A 25 12.73 3.75 10.40
C GLY A 25 11.54 4.68 10.53
N HIS A 26 11.14 5.30 9.43
CA HIS A 26 10.04 6.25 9.46
C HIS A 26 9.45 6.37 8.05
N VAL A 27 8.19 6.02 7.91
CA VAL A 27 7.49 6.08 6.63
C VAL A 27 6.36 7.08 6.75
N GLN A 28 6.31 8.01 5.82
CA GLN A 28 5.26 9.02 5.75
C GLN A 28 4.51 8.88 4.44
N GLU A 29 3.35 9.54 4.36
CA GLU A 29 2.58 9.53 3.12
C GLU A 29 3.34 10.17 1.96
N SER A 30 4.18 11.16 2.26
CA SER A 30 4.97 11.84 1.23
C SER A 30 6.20 11.05 0.79
N THR A 31 6.50 9.94 1.48
CA THR A 31 7.67 9.13 1.13
C THR A 31 7.50 8.53 -0.27
N VAL A 32 8.55 8.65 -1.08
CA VAL A 32 8.55 8.02 -2.42
C VAL A 32 8.88 6.55 -2.24
N ILE A 33 8.01 5.68 -2.73
CA ILE A 33 8.13 4.24 -2.48
C ILE A 33 9.47 3.69 -3.00
N SER A 34 9.91 4.14 -4.18
CA SER A 34 11.17 3.65 -4.74
C SER A 34 12.37 4.02 -3.86
N GLU A 35 12.27 5.08 -3.08
CA GLU A 35 13.34 5.48 -2.17
C GLU A 35 13.47 4.54 -0.99
N LEU A 36 12.45 3.72 -0.74
CA LEU A 36 12.50 2.71 0.30
C LEU A 36 13.19 1.43 -0.18
N GLY A 37 13.61 1.40 -1.43
CA GLY A 37 14.23 0.20 -1.99
C GLY A 37 13.22 -0.83 -2.46
N ILE A 38 11.99 -0.42 -2.64
CA ILE A 38 10.92 -1.32 -3.10
C ILE A 38 10.81 -1.22 -4.62
N ASP A 39 11.08 -2.33 -5.31
CA ASP A 39 10.96 -2.34 -6.77
C ASP A 39 9.53 -2.73 -7.18
N SER A 40 9.33 -2.88 -8.50
CA SER A 40 8.01 -3.20 -9.02
C SER A 40 7.47 -4.52 -8.49
N LEU A 41 8.32 -5.52 -8.40
CA LEU A 41 7.90 -6.83 -7.89
C LEU A 41 7.53 -6.73 -6.41
N GLY A 42 8.36 -6.03 -5.62
CA GLY A 42 8.07 -5.83 -4.21
C GLY A 42 6.75 -5.07 -4.02
N MET A 43 6.53 -4.06 -4.87
CA MET A 43 5.30 -3.30 -4.82
C MET A 43 4.08 -4.19 -5.07
N LEU A 44 4.16 -5.07 -6.08
CA LEU A 44 3.07 -5.99 -6.37
C LEU A 44 2.83 -6.94 -5.21
N GLU A 45 3.88 -7.41 -4.56
CA GLU A 45 3.74 -8.30 -3.42
C GLU A 45 3.09 -7.58 -2.24
N ILE A 46 3.48 -6.32 -1.99
CA ILE A 46 2.89 -5.52 -0.92
C ILE A 46 1.41 -5.30 -1.20
N VAL A 47 1.09 -4.89 -2.42
CA VAL A 47 -0.30 -4.65 -2.80
C VAL A 47 -1.11 -5.93 -2.68
N GLY A 48 -0.59 -7.06 -3.16
CA GLY A 48 -1.28 -8.33 -3.06
C GLY A 48 -1.58 -8.72 -1.63
N SER A 49 -0.62 -8.49 -0.73
CA SER A 49 -0.81 -8.78 0.69
C SER A 49 -1.90 -7.89 1.28
N MET A 50 -1.87 -6.59 0.96
CA MET A 50 -2.89 -5.67 1.44
C MET A 50 -4.27 -6.04 0.92
N GLU A 51 -4.35 -6.46 -0.36
CA GLU A 51 -5.61 -6.91 -0.93
C GLU A 51 -6.20 -8.06 -0.13
N ARG A 52 -5.38 -9.02 0.24
CA ARG A 52 -5.83 -10.17 1.01
C ARG A 52 -6.27 -9.77 2.41
N GLN A 53 -5.52 -8.90 3.04
CA GLN A 53 -5.83 -8.47 4.41
C GLN A 53 -7.09 -7.61 4.47
N LEU A 54 -7.30 -6.79 3.47
CA LEU A 54 -8.43 -5.87 3.43
C LEU A 54 -9.60 -6.42 2.63
N LYS A 55 -9.40 -7.56 1.97
CA LYS A 55 -10.45 -8.21 1.15
C LYS A 55 -10.92 -7.30 0.03
N ILE A 56 -9.98 -6.70 -0.67
CA ILE A 56 -10.25 -5.82 -1.81
C ILE A 56 -9.41 -6.27 -2.99
N GLN A 57 -9.73 -5.73 -4.17
CA GLN A 57 -8.93 -5.95 -5.37
C GLN A 57 -8.57 -4.61 -5.98
N ILE A 58 -7.31 -4.48 -6.39
CA ILE A 58 -6.81 -3.25 -7.00
C ILE A 58 -6.35 -3.61 -8.41
N PRO A 59 -7.00 -3.07 -9.46
CA PRO A 59 -6.57 -3.34 -10.83
C PRO A 59 -5.16 -2.84 -11.09
N ASP A 60 -4.43 -3.57 -11.93
CA ASP A 60 -3.04 -3.23 -12.23
C ASP A 60 -2.90 -1.82 -12.82
N ASP A 61 -3.89 -1.38 -13.61
CA ASP A 61 -3.81 -0.07 -14.22
C ASP A 61 -3.84 1.06 -13.20
N GLN A 62 -4.41 0.81 -12.02
CA GLN A 62 -4.40 1.82 -10.96
C GLN A 62 -3.07 1.89 -10.23
N LEU A 63 -2.22 0.89 -10.40
CA LEU A 63 -0.90 0.87 -9.79
C LEU A 63 0.14 1.62 -10.61
N ALA A 64 -0.14 1.87 -11.88
CA ALA A 64 0.84 2.43 -12.80
C ALA A 64 1.27 3.86 -12.44
N GLY A 65 0.40 4.63 -11.81
CA GLY A 65 0.71 6.01 -11.47
C GLY A 65 1.15 6.22 -10.03
N ILE A 66 1.39 5.15 -9.29
CA ILE A 66 1.75 5.27 -7.89
C ILE A 66 3.24 5.54 -7.74
N ASN A 67 3.59 6.64 -7.08
CA ASN A 67 4.97 7.00 -6.79
C ASN A 67 5.22 7.11 -5.29
N THR A 68 4.26 7.67 -4.56
CA THR A 68 4.42 7.88 -3.12
C THR A 68 3.52 6.94 -2.35
N VAL A 69 3.80 6.82 -1.05
CA VAL A 69 2.94 6.04 -0.16
C VAL A 69 1.52 6.61 -0.18
N LYS A 70 1.38 7.94 -0.21
CA LYS A 70 0.08 8.58 -0.29
C LYS A 70 -0.72 8.09 -1.50
N ASP A 71 -0.05 8.03 -2.66
CA ASP A 71 -0.73 7.56 -3.87
C ASP A 71 -1.31 6.17 -3.67
N LEU A 72 -0.53 5.27 -3.07
CA LEU A 72 -0.99 3.92 -2.83
C LEU A 72 -2.14 3.89 -1.83
N LEU A 73 -2.02 4.65 -0.74
CA LEU A 73 -3.07 4.67 0.28
C LEU A 73 -4.37 5.23 -0.27
N GLU A 74 -4.30 6.20 -1.17
CA GLU A 74 -5.50 6.75 -1.78
C GLU A 74 -6.20 5.71 -2.66
N VAL A 75 -5.45 4.93 -3.41
CA VAL A 75 -6.02 3.87 -4.22
C VAL A 75 -6.66 2.80 -3.32
N VAL A 76 -5.96 2.41 -2.27
CA VAL A 76 -6.48 1.41 -1.33
C VAL A 76 -7.76 1.89 -0.67
N ALA A 77 -7.76 3.13 -0.17
CA ALA A 77 -8.92 3.68 0.50
C ALA A 77 -10.13 3.74 -0.43
N LYS A 78 -9.89 4.11 -1.68
CA LYS A 78 -10.95 4.19 -2.68
C LYS A 78 -11.53 2.80 -2.95
N ARG A 79 -10.68 1.78 -3.04
CA ARG A 79 -11.16 0.42 -3.27
C ARG A 79 -11.90 -0.13 -2.07
N GLU A 80 -11.47 0.20 -0.85
CA GLU A 80 -12.20 -0.21 0.34
C GLU A 80 -13.62 0.34 0.33
N THR A 81 -13.76 1.61 -0.01
CA THR A 81 -15.07 2.25 -0.06
C THR A 81 -15.96 1.57 -1.11
N THR A 82 -15.39 1.24 -2.27
CA THR A 82 -16.13 0.57 -3.33
C THR A 82 -16.50 -0.84 -2.93
N ALA A 83 -15.58 -1.57 -2.31
CA ALA A 83 -15.82 -2.95 -1.92
C ALA A 83 -16.84 -3.10 -0.79
N ALA A 84 -17.04 -2.04 -0.02
CA ALA A 84 -17.96 -2.06 1.12
C ALA A 84 -19.43 -2.08 0.69
N LYS A 85 -19.72 -1.97 -0.56
CA LYS A 85 -21.11 -1.98 -1.05
C LYS A 85 -21.68 -3.37 -1.11
#